data_01961d8210045d5071dc0462cb55f4cc
#
_entry.id   01961d8210045d5071dc0462cb55f4cc
#
_cell.length_a   1.000
_cell.length_b   1.000
_cell.length_c   1.000
_cell.angle_alpha   90.00
_cell.angle_beta   90.00
_cell.angle_gamma   90.00
#
_symmetry.space_group_name_H-M   'P 1'
#
loop_
_entity.id
_entity.type
_entity.pdbx_description
1 polymer ?
#
loop_
_entity_poly.entity_id
_entity_poly.type
_entity_poly.pdbx_seq_one_letter_code
_entity_poly.pdbx_strand_id
1 'polypeptide(L)'
;QMCIRDRAIADYYSNKHASAVGSIGDHVMILNTGSIKNVRIGDYCHICGTCRLTNGSVNSNVTAPVHIGHGVICDDFIISSGSEVDDGTMLTRCFVGQSCKLGHNYSASDSLFFSNCQGENGEACAIFAGPFTVTHHKSTLLIAGMFSFMNAGSGSNQSNHMYKLGPIHQGTMERGAKTTSDSYILWPARVGAFSLVMGRHVNHADTSNLPFSYLIEQRNTTYLVPGVNLR
;
A
#
# COMPACT_ATOMS: atom_id res chain seq x y z
N GLN A 1 25.03 -1.88 -8.81
CA GLN A 1 25.70 -2.51 -7.64
C GLN A 1 24.78 -2.61 -6.41
N MET A 2 23.98 -1.59 -6.10
CA MET A 2 23.04 -1.61 -4.98
C MET A 2 22.02 -2.75 -5.09
N CYS A 3 21.37 -2.92 -6.24
CA CYS A 3 20.38 -3.99 -6.45
C CYS A 3 20.93 -5.42 -6.29
N ILE A 4 22.19 -5.66 -6.61
CA ILE A 4 22.82 -7.00 -6.46
C ILE A 4 22.99 -7.33 -4.99
N ARG A 5 23.46 -6.37 -4.20
CA ARG A 5 23.65 -6.52 -2.74
C ARG A 5 22.32 -6.71 -2.04
N ASP A 6 21.33 -5.91 -2.38
CA ASP A 6 19.99 -5.99 -1.76
C ASP A 6 19.31 -7.32 -2.08
N ARG A 7 19.45 -7.80 -3.31
CA ARG A 7 18.98 -9.14 -3.70
C ARG A 7 19.66 -10.24 -2.91
N ALA A 8 20.99 -10.19 -2.78
CA ALA A 8 21.72 -11.19 -2.01
C ALA A 8 21.30 -11.23 -0.52
N ILE A 9 21.01 -10.08 0.07
CA ILE A 9 20.48 -9.99 1.44
C ILE A 9 19.07 -10.60 1.50
N ALA A 10 18.19 -10.25 0.57
CA ALA A 10 16.85 -10.79 0.49
C ALA A 10 16.88 -12.32 0.31
N ASP A 11 17.70 -12.82 -0.60
CA ASP A 11 17.87 -14.26 -0.85
C ASP A 11 18.41 -14.99 0.40
N TYR A 12 19.36 -14.40 1.10
CA TYR A 12 19.88 -14.96 2.34
C TYR A 12 18.80 -15.14 3.40
N TYR A 13 18.02 -14.10 3.67
CA TYR A 13 16.94 -14.17 4.64
C TYR A 13 15.78 -15.05 4.18
N SER A 14 15.42 -15.01 2.92
CA SER A 14 14.39 -15.88 2.35
C SER A 14 14.76 -17.36 2.51
N ASN A 15 15.99 -17.73 2.14
CA ASN A 15 16.48 -19.10 2.29
C ASN A 15 16.54 -19.55 3.75
N LYS A 16 16.87 -18.67 4.68
CA LYS A 16 16.90 -18.97 6.12
C LYS A 16 15.52 -19.27 6.69
N HIS A 17 14.48 -18.67 6.14
CA HIS A 17 13.10 -18.80 6.60
C HIS A 17 12.21 -19.64 5.66
N ALA A 18 12.75 -20.10 4.53
CA ALA A 18 12.02 -20.94 3.61
C ALA A 18 11.57 -22.25 4.26
N SER A 19 10.33 -22.61 3.99
CA SER A 19 9.76 -23.89 4.41
C SER A 19 9.00 -24.51 3.25
N ALA A 20 9.13 -25.81 3.08
CA ALA A 20 8.37 -26.57 2.06
C ALA A 20 6.93 -26.88 2.50
N VAL A 21 6.59 -26.59 3.77
CA VAL A 21 5.29 -26.89 4.35
C VAL A 21 4.72 -25.66 5.04
N GLY A 22 3.41 -25.52 4.96
CA GLY A 22 2.67 -24.55 5.76
C GLY A 22 2.49 -25.04 7.20
N SER A 23 2.04 -24.15 8.06
CA SER A 23 1.64 -24.50 9.44
C SER A 23 0.38 -23.72 9.82
N ILE A 24 -0.42 -24.31 10.71
CA ILE A 24 -1.62 -23.70 11.27
C ILE A 24 -1.45 -23.68 12.77
N GLY A 25 -1.62 -22.51 13.37
CA GLY A 25 -1.56 -22.27 14.81
C GLY A 25 -2.82 -22.73 15.54
N ASP A 26 -2.88 -22.38 16.83
CA ASP A 26 -4.00 -22.75 17.69
C ASP A 26 -5.20 -21.80 17.50
N HIS A 27 -6.41 -22.31 17.75
CA HIS A 27 -7.67 -21.57 17.68
C HIS A 27 -7.91 -20.85 16.33
N VAL A 28 -7.38 -21.38 15.24
CA VAL A 28 -7.61 -20.89 13.89
C VAL A 28 -8.96 -21.36 13.37
N MET A 29 -9.72 -20.47 12.78
CA MET A 29 -10.98 -20.81 12.12
C MET A 29 -10.83 -20.65 10.61
N ILE A 30 -11.07 -21.73 9.86
CA ILE A 30 -11.04 -21.75 8.39
C ILE A 30 -12.38 -22.28 7.90
N LEU A 31 -13.13 -21.43 7.20
CA LEU A 31 -14.48 -21.76 6.72
C LEU A 31 -14.63 -21.41 5.23
N ASN A 32 -15.22 -22.32 4.47
CA ASN A 32 -15.58 -22.10 3.07
C ASN A 32 -14.44 -21.51 2.21
N THR A 33 -13.23 -21.94 2.48
CA THR A 33 -12.00 -21.42 1.83
C THR A 33 -11.61 -22.34 0.68
N GLY A 34 -11.18 -21.75 -0.42
CA GLY A 34 -10.77 -22.49 -1.60
C GLY A 34 -9.41 -23.19 -1.41
N SER A 35 -8.33 -22.50 -1.65
CA SER A 35 -6.97 -23.11 -1.63
C SER A 35 -6.03 -22.37 -0.67
N ILE A 36 -5.40 -23.11 0.22
CA ILE A 36 -4.30 -22.63 1.07
C ILE A 36 -3.07 -23.51 0.79
N LYS A 37 -1.97 -22.92 0.31
CA LYS A 37 -0.77 -23.64 -0.05
C LYS A 37 0.48 -22.93 0.43
N ASN A 38 1.32 -23.63 1.20
CA ASN A 38 2.58 -23.10 1.72
C ASN A 38 2.39 -21.77 2.47
N VAL A 39 1.48 -21.77 3.45
CA VAL A 39 1.17 -20.59 4.26
C VAL A 39 1.38 -20.92 5.73
N ARG A 40 2.10 -20.06 6.45
CA ARG A 40 2.15 -20.09 7.90
C ARG A 40 1.00 -19.25 8.43
N ILE A 41 0.10 -19.84 9.19
CA ILE A 41 -1.05 -19.18 9.84
C ILE A 41 -0.80 -19.15 11.34
N GLY A 42 -0.74 -17.97 11.93
CA GLY A 42 -0.62 -17.75 13.36
C GLY A 42 -1.93 -18.02 14.11
N ASP A 43 -1.85 -18.01 15.44
CA ASP A 43 -2.96 -18.34 16.32
C ASP A 43 -4.14 -17.36 16.20
N TYR A 44 -5.34 -17.84 16.50
CA TYR A 44 -6.58 -17.04 16.51
C TYR A 44 -6.90 -16.35 15.17
N CYS A 45 -6.38 -16.84 14.06
CA CYS A 45 -6.67 -16.30 12.74
C CYS A 45 -8.06 -16.75 12.27
N HIS A 46 -8.80 -15.84 11.64
CA HIS A 46 -10.08 -16.12 11.03
C HIS A 46 -9.98 -16.01 9.50
N ILE A 47 -10.20 -17.12 8.80
CA ILE A 47 -10.19 -17.19 7.34
C ILE A 47 -11.57 -17.71 6.88
N CYS A 48 -12.30 -16.88 6.16
CA CYS A 48 -13.67 -17.23 5.75
C CYS A 48 -13.96 -16.81 4.31
N GLY A 49 -14.34 -17.78 3.46
CA GLY A 49 -14.73 -17.52 2.08
C GLY A 49 -13.59 -17.06 1.16
N THR A 50 -12.35 -17.21 1.59
CA THR A 50 -11.15 -16.82 0.86
C THR A 50 -10.94 -17.72 -0.37
N CYS A 51 -10.62 -17.13 -1.53
CA CYS A 51 -10.39 -17.91 -2.76
C CYS A 51 -9.04 -18.62 -2.75
N ARG A 52 -7.94 -17.92 -2.49
CA ARG A 52 -6.60 -18.51 -2.54
C ARG A 52 -5.58 -17.76 -1.68
N LEU A 53 -4.81 -18.52 -0.94
CA LEU A 53 -3.62 -18.05 -0.23
C LEU A 53 -2.43 -18.92 -0.63
N THR A 54 -1.35 -18.32 -1.14
CA THR A 54 -0.17 -19.04 -1.62
C THR A 54 1.12 -18.36 -1.15
N ASN A 55 2.06 -19.14 -0.63
CA ASN A 55 3.40 -18.68 -0.24
C ASN A 55 3.36 -17.47 0.70
N GLY A 56 2.86 -17.64 1.90
CA GLY A 56 2.70 -16.47 2.77
C GLY A 56 2.80 -16.73 4.25
N SER A 57 2.75 -15.63 4.99
CA SER A 57 2.70 -15.66 6.45
C SER A 57 1.59 -14.76 6.97
N VAL A 58 0.81 -15.29 7.90
CA VAL A 58 -0.22 -14.56 8.63
C VAL A 58 0.19 -14.52 10.10
N ASN A 59 0.62 -13.37 10.59
CA ASN A 59 1.13 -13.20 11.95
C ASN A 59 0.01 -12.84 12.94
N SER A 60 -1.00 -13.69 13.01
CA SER A 60 -2.14 -13.55 13.93
C SER A 60 -1.78 -13.98 15.36
N ASN A 61 -2.45 -13.41 16.34
CA ASN A 61 -2.31 -13.78 17.76
C ASN A 61 -3.58 -13.42 18.55
N VAL A 62 -3.66 -13.85 19.81
CA VAL A 62 -4.86 -13.67 20.66
C VAL A 62 -5.24 -12.21 20.91
N THR A 63 -4.27 -11.30 21.00
CA THR A 63 -4.53 -9.87 21.29
C THR A 63 -4.85 -9.06 20.06
N ALA A 64 -4.46 -9.53 18.89
CA ALA A 64 -4.65 -8.87 17.63
C ALA A 64 -4.83 -9.92 16.49
N PRO A 65 -5.99 -10.60 16.46
CA PRO A 65 -6.27 -11.60 15.46
C PRO A 65 -6.33 -10.98 14.06
N VAL A 66 -5.95 -11.77 13.06
CA VAL A 66 -6.06 -11.40 11.65
C VAL A 66 -7.36 -11.97 11.09
N HIS A 67 -8.04 -11.17 10.28
CA HIS A 67 -9.20 -11.59 9.51
C HIS A 67 -8.89 -11.58 8.01
N ILE A 68 -9.15 -12.72 7.34
CA ILE A 68 -9.05 -12.83 5.87
C ILE A 68 -10.40 -13.32 5.37
N GLY A 69 -11.08 -12.48 4.62
CA GLY A 69 -12.49 -12.69 4.28
C GLY A 69 -12.74 -13.16 2.86
N HIS A 70 -13.92 -12.84 2.38
CA HIS A 70 -14.49 -13.41 1.16
C HIS A 70 -13.79 -12.94 -0.11
N GLY A 71 -13.56 -13.88 -1.02
CA GLY A 71 -13.03 -13.57 -2.34
C GLY A 71 -11.56 -13.20 -2.40
N VAL A 72 -10.87 -13.15 -1.26
CA VAL A 72 -9.47 -12.72 -1.16
C VAL A 72 -8.54 -13.67 -1.92
N ILE A 73 -7.58 -13.08 -2.62
CA ILE A 73 -6.50 -13.77 -3.33
C ILE A 73 -5.17 -13.15 -2.90
N CYS A 74 -4.29 -13.95 -2.27
CA CYS A 74 -2.96 -13.49 -1.88
C CYS A 74 -1.89 -14.47 -2.35
N ASP A 75 -0.89 -13.94 -3.04
CA ASP A 75 0.27 -14.69 -3.50
C ASP A 75 1.56 -13.95 -3.06
N ASP A 76 2.53 -14.67 -2.46
CA ASP A 76 3.79 -14.12 -1.95
C ASP A 76 3.56 -12.95 -0.97
N PHE A 77 3.00 -13.22 0.20
CA PHE A 77 2.51 -12.18 1.09
C PHE A 77 2.93 -12.36 2.56
N ILE A 78 2.94 -11.23 3.28
CA ILE A 78 3.00 -11.21 4.74
C ILE A 78 1.86 -10.32 5.24
N ILE A 79 1.01 -10.85 6.12
CA ILE A 79 -0.06 -10.09 6.80
C ILE A 79 0.22 -10.09 8.29
N SER A 80 0.36 -8.91 8.87
CA SER A 80 0.67 -8.73 10.30
C SER A 80 -0.59 -8.62 11.14
N SER A 81 -0.40 -8.74 12.44
CA SER A 81 -1.45 -8.84 13.45
C SER A 81 -2.48 -7.69 13.42
N GLY A 82 -3.72 -8.03 13.71
CA GLY A 82 -4.85 -7.10 13.78
C GLY A 82 -5.31 -6.56 12.43
N SER A 83 -4.79 -7.10 11.33
CA SER A 83 -5.20 -6.64 10.00
C SER A 83 -6.42 -7.37 9.49
N GLU A 84 -7.21 -6.66 8.70
CA GLU A 84 -8.38 -7.15 7.99
C GLU A 84 -8.11 -7.08 6.48
N VAL A 85 -8.22 -8.21 5.78
CA VAL A 85 -8.11 -8.29 4.31
C VAL A 85 -9.35 -9.00 3.81
N ASP A 86 -10.24 -8.28 3.12
CA ASP A 86 -11.57 -8.80 2.82
C ASP A 86 -12.09 -8.35 1.44
N ASP A 87 -13.30 -8.78 1.11
CA ASP A 87 -14.13 -8.33 0.00
C ASP A 87 -13.41 -8.32 -1.35
N GLY A 88 -12.83 -9.46 -1.75
CA GLY A 88 -12.22 -9.60 -3.07
C GLY A 88 -10.86 -8.92 -3.24
N THR A 89 -10.21 -8.54 -2.15
CA THR A 89 -8.86 -7.96 -2.19
C THR A 89 -7.85 -8.92 -2.84
N MET A 90 -7.00 -8.38 -3.70
CA MET A 90 -5.96 -9.13 -4.40
C MET A 90 -4.58 -8.58 -4.07
N LEU A 91 -3.71 -9.41 -3.50
CA LEU A 91 -2.35 -9.03 -3.11
C LEU A 91 -1.32 -9.94 -3.80
N THR A 92 -0.30 -9.34 -4.39
CA THR A 92 0.82 -10.08 -4.97
C THR A 92 2.14 -9.44 -4.57
N ARG A 93 3.03 -10.19 -3.91
CA ARG A 93 4.31 -9.71 -3.36
C ARG A 93 4.12 -8.47 -2.48
N CYS A 94 3.24 -8.59 -1.47
CA CYS A 94 2.88 -7.48 -0.59
C CYS A 94 3.21 -7.77 0.87
N PHE A 95 3.61 -6.73 1.57
CA PHE A 95 3.67 -6.70 3.03
C PHE A 95 2.52 -5.84 3.56
N VAL A 96 1.72 -6.42 4.44
CA VAL A 96 0.62 -5.74 5.15
C VAL A 96 0.99 -5.66 6.62
N GLY A 97 1.25 -4.47 7.10
CA GLY A 97 1.63 -4.15 8.47
C GLY A 97 0.48 -4.34 9.45
N GLN A 98 0.71 -3.97 10.70
CA GLN A 98 -0.27 -4.16 11.77
C GLN A 98 -1.51 -3.26 11.59
N SER A 99 -2.68 -3.81 11.91
CA SER A 99 -3.96 -3.08 11.94
C SER A 99 -4.31 -2.38 10.62
N CYS A 100 -3.86 -2.93 9.51
CA CYS A 100 -4.26 -2.46 8.18
C CYS A 100 -5.64 -3.00 7.80
N LYS A 101 -6.34 -2.22 6.98
CA LYS A 101 -7.64 -2.63 6.41
C LYS A 101 -7.59 -2.52 4.90
N LEU A 102 -7.68 -3.68 4.21
CA LEU A 102 -7.70 -3.75 2.76
C LEU A 102 -8.97 -4.49 2.33
N GLY A 103 -9.81 -3.84 1.54
CA GLY A 103 -11.12 -4.41 1.19
C GLY A 103 -11.74 -3.83 -0.07
N HIS A 104 -12.98 -4.20 -0.35
CA HIS A 104 -13.78 -3.70 -1.45
C HIS A 104 -13.08 -3.79 -2.82
N ASN A 105 -12.54 -4.98 -3.15
CA ASN A 105 -11.81 -5.25 -4.39
C ASN A 105 -10.53 -4.43 -4.57
N TYR A 106 -9.87 -4.04 -3.48
CA TYR A 106 -8.56 -3.40 -3.57
C TYR A 106 -7.53 -4.33 -4.18
N SER A 107 -6.73 -3.85 -5.10
CA SER A 107 -5.64 -4.63 -5.69
C SER A 107 -4.29 -4.01 -5.39
N ALA A 108 -3.30 -4.84 -5.03
CA ALA A 108 -1.96 -4.36 -4.78
C ALA A 108 -0.90 -5.33 -5.27
N SER A 109 0.17 -4.78 -5.83
CA SER A 109 1.36 -5.55 -6.22
C SER A 109 2.64 -4.85 -5.82
N ASP A 110 3.67 -5.64 -5.46
CA ASP A 110 5.01 -5.16 -5.13
C ASP A 110 5.03 -4.02 -4.09
N SER A 111 4.14 -4.09 -3.09
CA SER A 111 3.81 -2.95 -2.23
C SER A 111 3.98 -3.26 -0.75
N LEU A 112 4.39 -2.23 0.00
CA LEU A 112 4.54 -2.29 1.44
C LEU A 112 3.52 -1.35 2.10
N PHE A 113 2.64 -1.92 2.91
CA PHE A 113 1.69 -1.17 3.74
C PHE A 113 2.14 -1.26 5.19
N PHE A 114 2.54 -0.15 5.78
CA PHE A 114 2.88 -0.12 7.21
C PHE A 114 1.63 0.05 8.07
N SER A 115 1.80 0.20 9.38
CA SER A 115 0.68 0.10 10.33
C SER A 115 -0.45 1.08 10.06
N ASN A 116 -1.69 0.62 10.25
CA ASN A 116 -2.91 1.41 10.16
C ASN A 116 -3.17 2.01 8.77
N CYS A 117 -2.64 1.39 7.70
CA CYS A 117 -3.02 1.76 6.35
C CYS A 117 -4.42 1.25 6.01
N GLN A 118 -5.13 2.00 5.15
CA GLN A 118 -6.43 1.60 4.63
C GLN A 118 -6.42 1.67 3.10
N GLY A 119 -6.88 0.60 2.45
CA GLY A 119 -6.99 0.52 1.00
C GLY A 119 -8.32 -0.12 0.60
N GLU A 120 -9.14 0.64 -0.11
CA GLU A 120 -10.43 0.17 -0.62
C GLU A 120 -10.69 0.70 -2.03
N ASN A 121 -11.34 -0.11 -2.87
CA ASN A 121 -11.84 0.30 -4.19
C ASN A 121 -10.79 0.87 -5.16
N GLY A 122 -9.52 0.64 -4.94
CA GLY A 122 -8.42 1.24 -5.70
C GLY A 122 -7.34 0.25 -6.06
N GLU A 123 -6.22 0.79 -6.52
CA GLU A 123 -5.06 0.02 -6.91
C GLU A 123 -3.78 0.61 -6.33
N ALA A 124 -2.86 -0.26 -5.93
CA ALA A 124 -1.50 0.11 -5.56
C ALA A 124 -0.48 -0.72 -6.33
N CYS A 125 0.54 -0.07 -6.86
CA CYS A 125 1.64 -0.76 -7.52
C CYS A 125 2.97 -0.15 -7.11
N ALA A 126 3.84 -1.00 -6.56
CA ALA A 126 5.20 -0.63 -6.19
C ALA A 126 5.26 0.59 -5.26
N ILE A 127 4.49 0.58 -4.18
CA ILE A 127 4.45 1.70 -3.22
C ILE A 127 5.11 1.35 -1.88
N PHE A 128 5.59 2.39 -1.22
CA PHE A 128 5.92 2.40 0.19
C PHE A 128 4.86 3.24 0.91
N ALA A 129 3.81 2.57 1.40
CA ALA A 129 2.77 3.22 2.19
C ALA A 129 3.19 3.23 3.66
N GLY A 130 3.79 4.32 4.12
CA GLY A 130 4.09 4.57 5.52
C GLY A 130 2.81 4.59 6.37
N PRO A 131 2.92 4.56 7.71
CA PRO A 131 1.76 4.44 8.58
C PRO A 131 0.67 5.47 8.30
N PHE A 132 -0.59 5.03 8.46
CA PHE A 132 -1.79 5.85 8.25
C PHE A 132 -1.95 6.40 6.82
N THR A 133 -1.42 5.70 5.82
CA THR A 133 -1.75 5.98 4.42
C THR A 133 -3.14 5.44 4.10
N VAL A 134 -4.02 6.30 3.63
CA VAL A 134 -5.44 6.00 3.42
C VAL A 134 -5.85 6.26 1.98
N THR A 135 -6.46 5.25 1.36
CA THR A 135 -7.11 5.32 0.05
C THR A 135 -8.37 4.45 0.09
N HIS A 136 -9.53 5.07 0.27
CA HIS A 136 -10.80 4.33 0.45
C HIS A 136 -11.89 4.71 -0.55
N HIS A 137 -11.55 5.50 -1.56
CA HIS A 137 -12.49 5.89 -2.61
C HIS A 137 -12.18 5.21 -3.94
N LYS A 138 -13.24 5.02 -4.74
CA LYS A 138 -13.13 4.40 -6.08
C LYS A 138 -12.18 5.16 -7.00
N SER A 139 -11.56 4.41 -7.92
CA SER A 139 -10.70 4.91 -8.97
C SER A 139 -9.42 5.61 -8.48
N THR A 140 -8.99 5.32 -7.26
CA THR A 140 -7.71 5.84 -6.75
C THR A 140 -6.59 4.90 -7.14
N LEU A 141 -5.53 5.44 -7.72
CA LEU A 141 -4.29 4.73 -8.03
C LEU A 141 -3.14 5.33 -7.23
N LEU A 142 -2.43 4.51 -6.48
CA LEU A 142 -1.13 4.83 -5.90
C LEU A 142 -0.06 4.03 -6.61
N ILE A 143 0.88 4.69 -7.28
CA ILE A 143 1.92 4.03 -8.06
C ILE A 143 3.29 4.64 -7.81
N ALA A 144 4.30 3.78 -7.68
CA ALA A 144 5.72 4.13 -7.66
C ALA A 144 6.07 5.30 -6.72
N GLY A 145 5.49 5.33 -5.54
CA GLY A 145 5.65 6.44 -4.61
C GLY A 145 5.87 6.03 -3.17
N MET A 146 6.40 6.98 -2.42
CA MET A 146 6.50 6.91 -0.96
C MET A 146 5.45 7.84 -0.33
N PHE A 147 4.63 7.28 0.53
CA PHE A 147 3.52 7.97 1.18
C PHE A 147 3.63 7.79 2.69
N SER A 148 3.19 8.76 3.48
CA SER A 148 3.10 8.62 4.93
C SER A 148 2.02 9.51 5.50
N PHE A 149 1.14 8.96 6.34
CA PHE A 149 0.02 9.70 6.92
C PHE A 149 -0.75 10.48 5.86
N MET A 150 -0.88 9.89 4.69
CA MET A 150 -1.42 10.51 3.49
C MET A 150 -2.87 10.09 3.31
N ASN A 151 -3.71 11.01 2.85
CA ASN A 151 -5.07 10.70 2.43
C ASN A 151 -5.24 11.03 0.95
N ALA A 152 -5.50 9.99 0.15
CA ALA A 152 -5.76 10.14 -1.27
C ALA A 152 -7.24 10.46 -1.53
N GLY A 153 -7.49 11.56 -2.22
CA GLY A 153 -8.84 11.89 -2.70
C GLY A 153 -9.30 10.93 -3.79
N SER A 154 -10.62 10.80 -3.97
CA SER A 154 -11.23 9.96 -5.00
C SER A 154 -10.67 10.27 -6.39
N GLY A 155 -10.34 9.24 -7.17
CA GLY A 155 -9.80 9.41 -8.51
C GLY A 155 -8.38 9.97 -8.58
N SER A 156 -7.70 10.12 -7.43
CA SER A 156 -6.30 10.55 -7.41
C SER A 156 -5.43 9.56 -8.16
N ASN A 157 -4.52 10.09 -8.96
CA ASN A 157 -3.65 9.29 -9.81
C ASN A 157 -2.25 9.89 -9.87
N GLN A 158 -1.27 9.03 -10.10
CA GLN A 158 0.10 9.44 -10.39
C GLN A 158 0.54 8.74 -11.67
N SER A 159 1.47 9.36 -12.39
CA SER A 159 2.05 8.73 -13.57
C SER A 159 3.56 8.83 -13.56
N ASN A 160 4.18 7.74 -13.92
CA ASN A 160 5.59 7.64 -14.16
C ASN A 160 5.85 7.54 -15.66
N HIS A 161 6.19 8.65 -16.30
CA HIS A 161 6.50 8.67 -17.74
C HIS A 161 7.76 7.88 -18.11
N MET A 162 8.56 7.51 -17.13
CA MET A 162 9.77 6.73 -17.34
C MET A 162 9.54 5.22 -17.21
N TYR A 163 8.28 4.75 -17.23
CA TYR A 163 7.94 3.34 -17.08
C TYR A 163 8.62 2.44 -18.14
N LYS A 164 8.96 2.97 -19.30
CA LYS A 164 9.72 2.25 -20.33
C LYS A 164 11.13 1.85 -19.90
N LEU A 165 11.65 2.47 -18.86
CA LEU A 165 12.95 2.15 -18.26
C LEU A 165 12.81 1.22 -17.06
N GLY A 166 11.60 0.71 -16.80
CA GLY A 166 11.25 -0.09 -15.63
C GLY A 166 10.56 0.74 -14.55
N PRO A 167 10.10 0.12 -13.46
CA PRO A 167 9.44 0.82 -12.37
C PRO A 167 10.45 1.74 -11.67
N ILE A 168 10.29 3.03 -11.86
CA ILE A 168 11.09 4.07 -11.20
C ILE A 168 10.27 4.65 -10.05
N HIS A 169 10.67 4.33 -8.83
CA HIS A 169 10.00 4.77 -7.61
C HIS A 169 10.56 6.09 -7.16
N GLN A 170 9.95 7.19 -7.49
CA GLN A 170 10.58 8.46 -7.21
C GLN A 170 9.65 9.55 -6.72
N GLY A 171 8.35 9.27 -6.66
CA GLY A 171 7.41 10.20 -6.06
C GLY A 171 7.46 10.12 -4.54
N THR A 172 7.40 11.27 -3.88
CA THR A 172 7.30 11.33 -2.43
C THR A 172 6.20 12.29 -2.02
N MET A 173 5.26 11.78 -1.24
CA MET A 173 4.32 12.62 -0.50
C MET A 173 4.68 12.53 0.98
N GLU A 174 5.21 13.61 1.52
CA GLU A 174 5.66 13.66 2.89
C GLU A 174 4.49 13.59 3.87
N ARG A 175 4.81 13.40 5.15
CA ARG A 175 3.85 13.17 6.22
C ARG A 175 2.69 14.17 6.18
N GLY A 176 1.46 13.65 6.19
CA GLY A 176 0.24 14.45 6.26
C GLY A 176 -0.16 15.16 4.97
N ALA A 177 0.58 14.92 3.88
CA ALA A 177 0.17 15.43 2.57
C ALA A 177 -1.15 14.78 2.12
N LYS A 178 -1.96 15.51 1.36
CA LYS A 178 -3.27 15.05 0.87
C LYS A 178 -3.44 15.40 -0.59
N THR A 179 -4.30 14.63 -1.27
CA THR A 179 -4.81 15.01 -2.59
C THR A 179 -6.31 15.26 -2.51
N THR A 180 -6.81 16.19 -3.31
CA THR A 180 -8.25 16.33 -3.55
C THR A 180 -8.72 15.30 -4.58
N SER A 181 -10.03 15.22 -4.80
CA SER A 181 -10.58 14.37 -5.85
C SER A 181 -10.01 14.72 -7.22
N ASP A 182 -9.78 13.67 -8.05
CA ASP A 182 -9.28 13.78 -9.42
C ASP A 182 -7.90 14.45 -9.55
N SER A 183 -7.15 14.52 -8.46
CA SER A 183 -5.80 15.06 -8.50
C SER A 183 -4.87 14.13 -9.27
N TYR A 184 -3.98 14.73 -10.06
CA TYR A 184 -2.95 14.02 -10.80
C TYR A 184 -1.57 14.61 -10.52
N ILE A 185 -0.60 13.76 -10.23
CA ILE A 185 0.77 14.17 -9.96
C ILE A 185 1.71 13.42 -10.88
N LEU A 186 2.53 14.15 -11.63
CA LEU A 186 3.55 13.57 -12.47
C LEU A 186 4.83 13.30 -11.66
N TRP A 187 5.21 12.03 -11.57
CA TRP A 187 6.49 11.64 -10.97
C TRP A 187 7.70 11.90 -11.92
N PRO A 188 8.88 12.16 -11.37
CA PRO A 188 9.18 12.37 -9.95
C PRO A 188 8.69 13.74 -9.46
N ALA A 189 7.97 13.74 -8.35
CA ALA A 189 7.59 14.95 -7.63
C ALA A 189 7.79 14.71 -6.14
N ARG A 190 8.05 15.79 -5.38
CA ARG A 190 8.15 15.75 -3.92
C ARG A 190 7.20 16.77 -3.33
N VAL A 191 6.22 16.28 -2.60
CA VAL A 191 5.20 17.12 -1.94
C VAL A 191 5.53 17.22 -0.47
N GLY A 192 5.77 18.44 0.01
CA GLY A 192 6.15 18.73 1.38
C GLY A 192 5.07 18.35 2.40
N ALA A 193 5.50 18.23 3.65
CA ALA A 193 4.65 17.77 4.74
C ALA A 193 3.39 18.65 4.91
N PHE A 194 2.26 18.01 5.25
CA PHE A 194 0.96 18.65 5.49
C PHE A 194 0.48 19.56 4.36
N SER A 195 0.93 19.29 3.15
CA SER A 195 0.52 20.04 1.95
C SER A 195 -0.68 19.40 1.27
N LEU A 196 -1.43 20.22 0.53
CA LEU A 196 -2.61 19.78 -0.23
C LEU A 196 -2.37 19.95 -1.72
N VAL A 197 -2.65 18.91 -2.49
CA VAL A 197 -2.56 18.91 -3.95
C VAL A 197 -3.95 18.96 -4.54
N MET A 198 -4.22 19.96 -5.37
CA MET A 198 -5.52 20.19 -6.02
C MET A 198 -5.35 20.33 -7.53
N GLY A 199 -6.01 19.46 -8.29
CA GLY A 199 -5.99 19.46 -9.75
C GLY A 199 -4.86 18.62 -10.35
N ARG A 200 -4.51 18.89 -11.61
CA ARG A 200 -3.59 18.07 -12.42
C ARG A 200 -2.24 18.76 -12.60
N HIS A 201 -1.21 18.17 -12.00
CA HIS A 201 0.16 18.69 -12.06
C HIS A 201 1.01 17.86 -13.01
N VAL A 202 1.34 18.45 -14.16
CA VAL A 202 2.11 17.81 -15.24
C VAL A 202 3.58 18.20 -15.25
N ASN A 203 4.04 18.78 -14.18
CA ASN A 203 5.44 19.12 -13.93
C ASN A 203 5.95 18.40 -12.68
N HIS A 204 7.25 18.21 -12.59
CA HIS A 204 7.90 17.58 -11.45
C HIS A 204 8.10 18.58 -10.31
N ALA A 205 7.02 18.87 -9.57
CA ALA A 205 7.10 19.81 -8.46
C ALA A 205 7.95 19.26 -7.31
N ASP A 206 8.85 20.08 -6.78
CA ASP A 206 9.53 19.80 -5.52
C ASP A 206 9.18 20.90 -4.51
N THR A 207 8.40 20.54 -3.52
CA THR A 207 7.97 21.44 -2.43
C THR A 207 8.38 20.91 -1.06
N SER A 208 9.37 20.02 -1.01
CA SER A 208 9.84 19.38 0.22
C SER A 208 10.28 20.40 1.29
N ASN A 209 10.81 21.54 0.89
CA ASN A 209 11.20 22.63 1.81
C ASN A 209 10.06 23.62 2.14
N LEU A 210 8.85 23.37 1.66
CA LEU A 210 7.69 24.25 1.81
C LEU A 210 6.50 23.48 2.40
N PRO A 211 6.58 23.04 3.65
CA PRO A 211 5.47 22.34 4.30
C PRO A 211 4.23 23.24 4.41
N PHE A 212 3.07 22.62 4.66
CA PHE A 212 1.78 23.29 4.80
C PHE A 212 1.37 24.13 3.59
N SER A 213 1.82 23.75 2.40
CA SER A 213 1.54 24.50 1.17
C SER A 213 0.36 23.91 0.42
N TYR A 214 -0.27 24.73 -0.43
CA TYR A 214 -1.19 24.25 -1.46
C TYR A 214 -0.53 24.28 -2.83
N LEU A 215 -0.65 23.16 -3.55
CA LEU A 215 -0.39 23.09 -4.97
C LEU A 215 -1.74 23.15 -5.68
N ILE A 216 -1.96 24.18 -6.46
CA ILE A 216 -3.24 24.44 -7.14
C ILE A 216 -3.00 24.48 -8.63
N GLU A 217 -3.75 23.70 -9.40
CA GLU A 217 -3.73 23.79 -10.86
C GLU A 217 -4.79 24.78 -11.32
N GLN A 218 -4.40 25.71 -12.17
CA GLN A 218 -5.30 26.60 -12.90
C GLN A 218 -4.81 26.75 -14.34
N ARG A 219 -5.66 26.43 -15.32
CA ARG A 219 -5.34 26.58 -16.75
C ARG A 219 -4.03 25.88 -17.14
N ASN A 220 -3.87 24.65 -16.71
CA ASN A 220 -2.66 23.83 -16.92
C ASN A 220 -1.36 24.39 -16.30
N THR A 221 -1.46 25.33 -15.38
CA THR A 221 -0.33 25.90 -14.67
C THR A 221 -0.41 25.52 -13.19
N THR A 222 0.70 25.03 -12.63
CA THR A 222 0.83 24.75 -11.20
C THR A 222 1.19 26.02 -10.45
N TYR A 223 0.34 26.40 -9.51
CA TYR A 223 0.61 27.48 -8.55
C TYR A 223 0.92 26.90 -7.18
N LEU A 224 1.89 27.47 -6.52
CA LEU A 224 2.26 27.13 -5.15
C LEU A 224 1.86 28.28 -4.22
N VAL A 225 1.11 27.94 -3.17
CA VAL A 225 0.73 28.90 -2.11
C VAL A 225 1.34 28.41 -0.78
N PRO A 226 2.50 28.96 -0.39
CA PRO A 226 3.23 28.50 0.79
C PRO A 226 2.49 28.79 2.10
N GLY A 227 2.54 27.85 3.04
CA GLY A 227 2.11 28.02 4.42
C GLY A 227 0.61 28.20 4.65
N VAL A 228 -0.22 28.10 3.64
CA VAL A 228 -1.67 28.36 3.77
C VAL A 228 -2.41 27.33 4.62
N ASN A 229 -1.85 26.15 4.78
CA ASN A 229 -2.42 25.05 5.58
C ASN A 229 -1.98 25.07 7.06
N LEU A 230 -1.40 26.16 7.52
CA LEU A 230 -0.98 26.36 8.93
C LEU A 230 -2.11 26.78 9.87
N ARG A 231 -3.35 26.79 9.45
CA ARG A 231 -4.52 27.26 10.22
C ARG A 231 -5.09 26.16 11.10
#